data_1f5a9264397eddbded0fc6c19524e5d9
#
_entry.id   1f5a9264397eddbded0fc6c19524e5d9
#
_cell.length_a   1.000
_cell.length_b   1.000
_cell.length_c   1.000
_cell.angle_alpha   90.00
_cell.angle_beta   90.00
_cell.angle_gamma   90.00
#
_symmetry.space_group_name_H-M   'P 1'
#
loop_
_entity.id
_entity.type
_entity.pdbx_description
1 polymer ?
#
loop_
_entity_poly.entity_id
_entity_poly.type
_entity_poly.pdbx_seq_one_letter_code
_entity_poly.pdbx_strand_id
1 'polypeptide(L)'
;PTNALIKLGLGFFVAMAGVSFIVSQSWLPISTVSQAILIVSCCAAAVTLLDFNRGRRRALSAVMPLGSGLTWFNAVCLCLIAGYLTLILLNNMSQRVFPWDAFTTWMFRAKAWVTTNQAVDFSTFNEWLVSGSGFTLPAAHYPISLSAVAAFAAAVSGGWSDQTASIPWFTVMTASALIMAGLCRLQTPKHPVAAPFGAMLLVTAPLVHWHGVLAGYADIWVMGTSGMGLAGI
;
A
#
# COMPACT_ATOMS: atom_id res chain seq x y z
N PRO A 1 5.49 24.28 4.49
CA PRO A 1 5.47 23.16 5.43
C PRO A 1 4.55 22.08 4.88
N THR A 2 5.15 20.96 4.42
CA THR A 2 4.41 19.83 3.90
C THR A 2 3.50 19.24 4.98
N ASN A 3 2.23 19.02 4.61
CA ASN A 3 1.23 18.45 5.52
C ASN A 3 1.64 17.04 5.98
N ALA A 4 1.48 16.72 7.26
CA ALA A 4 1.83 15.41 7.84
C ALA A 4 1.10 14.25 7.15
N LEU A 5 -0.15 14.44 6.70
CA LEU A 5 -0.93 13.43 5.99
C LEU A 5 -0.29 13.06 4.65
N ILE A 6 0.19 14.06 3.92
CA ILE A 6 0.90 13.85 2.65
C ILE A 6 2.19 13.10 2.90
N LYS A 7 2.97 13.50 3.92
CA LYS A 7 4.23 12.80 4.28
C LYS A 7 4.01 11.32 4.62
N LEU A 8 2.95 11.01 5.36
CA LEU A 8 2.61 9.63 5.70
C LEU A 8 2.23 8.81 4.45
N GLY A 9 1.37 9.35 3.59
CA GLY A 9 0.98 8.68 2.36
C GLY A 9 2.16 8.48 1.41
N LEU A 10 3.00 9.51 1.21
CA LEU A 10 4.23 9.42 0.41
C LEU A 10 5.21 8.41 0.99
N GLY A 11 5.44 8.44 2.31
CA GLY A 11 6.32 7.51 3.00
C GLY A 11 5.93 6.06 2.74
N PHE A 12 4.63 5.77 2.67
CA PHE A 12 4.15 4.46 2.28
C PHE A 12 4.57 4.07 0.86
N PHE A 13 4.35 4.94 -0.14
CA PHE A 13 4.71 4.62 -1.53
C PHE A 13 6.21 4.45 -1.72
N VAL A 14 7.03 5.30 -1.09
CA VAL A 14 8.50 5.19 -1.10
C VAL A 14 8.94 3.88 -0.44
N ALA A 15 8.35 3.52 0.69
CA ALA A 15 8.64 2.25 1.37
C ALA A 15 8.29 1.06 0.48
N MET A 16 7.12 1.06 -0.19
CA MET A 16 6.73 -0.02 -1.09
C MET A 16 7.63 -0.10 -2.32
N ALA A 17 8.07 1.02 -2.88
CA ALA A 17 9.05 1.04 -3.95
C ALA A 17 10.39 0.44 -3.50
N GLY A 18 10.86 0.79 -2.29
CA GLY A 18 12.06 0.21 -1.69
C GLY A 18 11.93 -1.30 -1.46
N VAL A 19 10.82 -1.75 -0.89
CA VAL A 19 10.51 -3.18 -0.71
C VAL A 19 10.53 -3.90 -2.05
N SER A 20 9.85 -3.35 -3.05
CA SER A 20 9.82 -3.92 -4.39
C SER A 20 11.21 -4.08 -4.98
N PHE A 21 12.03 -3.03 -4.90
CA PHE A 21 13.40 -3.06 -5.40
C PHE A 21 14.25 -4.12 -4.68
N ILE A 22 14.26 -4.10 -3.34
CA ILE A 22 15.09 -5.01 -2.55
C ILE A 22 14.68 -6.48 -2.77
N VAL A 23 13.37 -6.79 -2.73
CA VAL A 23 12.88 -8.15 -2.92
C VAL A 23 13.17 -8.67 -4.32
N SER A 24 13.00 -7.81 -5.35
CA SER A 24 13.19 -8.22 -6.74
C SER A 24 14.66 -8.39 -7.16
N GLN A 25 15.58 -7.68 -6.50
CA GLN A 25 17.02 -7.75 -6.79
C GLN A 25 17.78 -8.69 -5.86
N SER A 26 17.10 -9.23 -4.85
CA SER A 26 17.76 -10.06 -3.85
C SER A 26 17.94 -11.50 -4.36
N TRP A 27 19.17 -11.98 -4.25
CA TRP A 27 19.53 -13.40 -4.41
C TRP A 27 19.38 -14.19 -3.10
N LEU A 28 19.05 -13.51 -1.99
CA LEU A 28 18.78 -14.13 -0.69
C LEU A 28 17.36 -14.69 -0.64
N PRO A 29 17.09 -15.65 0.27
CA PRO A 29 15.73 -16.16 0.51
C PRO A 29 14.75 -15.03 0.80
N ILE A 30 13.58 -15.05 0.16
CA ILE A 30 12.55 -14.01 0.29
C ILE A 30 12.10 -13.85 1.74
N SER A 31 11.97 -14.95 2.48
CA SER A 31 11.63 -14.93 3.90
C SER A 31 12.66 -14.15 4.72
N THR A 32 13.95 -14.37 4.47
CA THR A 32 15.05 -13.66 5.17
C THR A 32 15.03 -12.18 4.84
N VAL A 33 14.92 -11.82 3.57
CA VAL A 33 14.87 -10.42 3.10
C VAL A 33 13.65 -9.70 3.69
N SER A 34 12.49 -10.35 3.65
CA SER A 34 11.24 -9.77 4.15
C SER A 34 11.28 -9.54 5.67
N GLN A 35 11.82 -10.49 6.43
CA GLN A 35 12.01 -10.32 7.87
C GLN A 35 13.01 -9.21 8.20
N ALA A 36 14.13 -9.11 7.46
CA ALA A 36 15.10 -8.06 7.65
C ALA A 36 14.48 -6.66 7.38
N ILE A 37 13.72 -6.51 6.29
CA ILE A 37 13.00 -5.27 5.99
C ILE A 37 12.02 -4.92 7.11
N LEU A 38 11.25 -5.91 7.60
CA LEU A 38 10.31 -5.70 8.69
C LEU A 38 11.02 -5.21 9.96
N ILE A 39 12.09 -5.88 10.36
CA ILE A 39 12.87 -5.51 11.55
C ILE A 39 13.42 -4.07 11.41
N VAL A 40 14.04 -3.74 10.28
CA VAL A 40 14.57 -2.39 10.03
C VAL A 40 13.45 -1.36 10.07
N SER A 41 12.29 -1.67 9.46
CA SER A 41 11.13 -0.77 9.46
C SER A 41 10.57 -0.57 10.88
N CYS A 42 10.47 -1.62 11.69
CA CYS A 42 10.04 -1.54 13.08
C CYS A 42 11.03 -0.74 13.93
N CYS A 43 12.34 -0.95 13.75
CA CYS A 43 13.37 -0.17 14.43
C CYS A 43 13.32 1.32 14.06
N ALA A 44 13.18 1.64 12.77
CA ALA A 44 13.03 3.01 12.29
C ALA A 44 11.77 3.68 12.87
N ALA A 45 10.64 2.95 12.88
CA ALA A 45 9.40 3.44 13.49
C ALA A 45 9.57 3.69 15.00
N ALA A 46 10.23 2.78 15.72
CA ALA A 46 10.50 2.95 17.14
C ALA A 46 11.37 4.18 17.42
N VAL A 47 12.45 4.38 16.64
CA VAL A 47 13.32 5.57 16.75
C VAL A 47 12.53 6.85 16.48
N THR A 48 11.72 6.88 15.41
CA THR A 48 10.89 8.06 15.07
C THR A 48 9.86 8.36 16.15
N LEU A 49 9.25 7.33 16.75
CA LEU A 49 8.30 7.50 17.86
C LEU A 49 9.00 8.02 19.12
N LEU A 50 10.22 7.55 19.42
CA LEU A 50 11.01 8.04 20.56
C LEU A 50 11.42 9.51 20.35
N ASP A 51 11.86 9.88 19.16
CA ASP A 51 12.19 11.26 18.83
C ASP A 51 10.96 12.16 18.82
N PHE A 52 9.83 11.66 18.30
CA PHE A 52 8.56 12.36 18.38
C PHE A 52 8.13 12.60 19.82
N ASN A 53 8.27 11.62 20.71
CA ASN A 53 7.96 11.79 22.13
C ASN A 53 8.92 12.76 22.83
N ARG A 54 10.20 12.79 22.45
CA ARG A 54 11.17 13.78 22.94
C ARG A 54 10.85 15.19 22.45
N GLY A 55 10.48 15.31 21.17
CA GLY A 55 10.05 16.59 20.56
C GLY A 55 8.68 17.07 21.06
N ARG A 56 7.75 16.12 21.33
CA ARG A 56 6.38 16.42 21.79
C ARG A 56 6.35 17.15 23.12
N ARG A 57 7.29 16.87 24.03
CA ARG A 57 7.40 17.63 25.29
C ARG A 57 7.77 19.11 25.06
N ARG A 58 8.40 19.45 23.89
CA ARG A 58 8.70 20.82 23.48
C ARG A 58 7.64 21.42 22.57
N ALA A 59 6.89 20.61 21.86
CA ALA A 59 5.91 21.03 20.84
C ALA A 59 4.45 21.00 21.31
N LEU A 60 4.15 20.46 22.51
CA LEU A 60 2.80 20.47 23.08
C LEU A 60 2.30 21.89 23.38
N SER A 61 3.20 22.87 23.48
CA SER A 61 2.85 24.30 23.54
C SER A 61 2.54 24.93 22.19
N ALA A 62 2.88 24.25 21.09
CA ALA A 62 2.69 24.70 19.71
C ALA A 62 1.74 23.80 18.90
N VAL A 63 1.17 22.76 19.52
CA VAL A 63 0.04 22.06 18.92
C VAL A 63 -1.08 23.06 18.84
N MET A 64 -1.33 23.56 17.62
CA MET A 64 -2.60 24.24 17.34
C MET A 64 -3.68 23.51 18.12
N PRO A 65 -4.48 24.20 18.89
CA PRO A 65 -5.68 23.59 19.45
C PRO A 65 -6.34 22.90 18.24
N LEU A 66 -6.71 21.64 18.37
CA LEU A 66 -7.77 21.09 17.53
C LEU A 66 -8.89 22.08 17.74
N GLY A 67 -8.80 23.17 16.94
CA GLY A 67 -9.69 24.30 17.07
C GLY A 67 -11.08 23.70 17.01
N SER A 68 -11.98 24.25 17.76
CA SER A 68 -13.41 24.00 17.94
C SER A 68 -14.22 23.66 16.65
N GLY A 69 -13.58 23.11 15.66
CA GLY A 69 -14.05 22.78 14.32
C GLY A 69 -14.13 21.28 14.02
N LEU A 70 -14.05 20.36 15.00
CA LEU A 70 -14.52 19.00 14.76
C LEU A 70 -16.05 19.08 14.75
N THR A 71 -16.57 19.54 13.62
CA THR A 71 -18.01 19.55 13.40
C THR A 71 -18.50 18.11 13.40
N TRP A 72 -19.73 17.88 13.80
CA TRP A 72 -20.38 16.57 13.71
C TRP A 72 -20.20 15.96 12.31
N PHE A 73 -20.17 16.79 11.27
CA PHE A 73 -19.93 16.38 9.88
C PHE A 73 -18.54 15.75 9.69
N ASN A 74 -17.48 16.31 10.26
CA ASN A 74 -16.14 15.74 10.21
C ASN A 74 -16.10 14.37 10.90
N ALA A 75 -16.75 14.26 12.05
CA ALA A 75 -16.87 12.99 12.78
C ALA A 75 -17.60 11.94 11.94
N VAL A 76 -18.72 12.31 11.29
CA VAL A 76 -19.46 11.42 10.39
C VAL A 76 -18.58 10.97 9.22
N CYS A 77 -17.89 11.89 8.52
CA CYS A 77 -16.99 11.52 7.43
C CYS A 77 -15.88 10.55 7.89
N LEU A 78 -15.26 10.81 9.03
CA LEU A 78 -14.23 9.93 9.59
C LEU A 78 -14.76 8.55 9.97
N CYS A 79 -15.94 8.48 10.58
CA CYS A 79 -16.61 7.21 10.89
C CYS A 79 -16.96 6.43 9.61
N LEU A 80 -17.45 7.11 8.57
CA LEU A 80 -17.75 6.48 7.29
C LEU A 80 -16.48 5.96 6.61
N ILE A 81 -15.39 6.75 6.58
CA ILE A 81 -14.09 6.32 6.04
C ILE A 81 -13.59 5.09 6.81
N ALA A 82 -13.57 5.16 8.14
CA ALA A 82 -13.09 4.07 8.98
C ALA A 82 -13.92 2.80 8.80
N GLY A 83 -15.25 2.91 8.83
CA GLY A 83 -16.17 1.79 8.61
C GLY A 83 -15.96 1.18 7.21
N TYR A 84 -15.86 2.02 6.19
CA TYR A 84 -15.67 1.58 4.81
C TYR A 84 -14.33 0.88 4.59
N LEU A 85 -13.23 1.45 5.08
CA LEU A 85 -11.91 0.83 5.03
C LEU A 85 -11.88 -0.49 5.81
N THR A 86 -12.56 -0.56 6.95
CA THR A 86 -12.71 -1.81 7.71
C THR A 86 -13.43 -2.88 6.90
N LEU A 87 -14.52 -2.53 6.22
CA LEU A 87 -15.25 -3.48 5.35
C LEU A 87 -14.38 -3.99 4.21
N ILE A 88 -13.58 -3.13 3.57
CA ILE A 88 -12.65 -3.55 2.51
C ILE A 88 -11.57 -4.47 3.07
N LEU A 89 -11.00 -4.13 4.23
CA LEU A 89 -10.01 -4.98 4.88
C LEU A 89 -10.59 -6.37 5.21
N LEU A 90 -11.78 -6.42 5.83
CA LEU A 90 -12.46 -7.67 6.16
C LEU A 90 -12.77 -8.49 4.89
N ASN A 91 -13.19 -7.82 3.81
CA ASN A 91 -13.40 -8.49 2.53
C ASN A 91 -12.10 -9.10 2.00
N ASN A 92 -11.01 -8.35 1.97
CA ASN A 92 -9.70 -8.85 1.51
C ASN A 92 -9.15 -9.98 2.38
N MET A 93 -9.44 -9.96 3.68
CA MET A 93 -9.04 -11.01 4.63
C MET A 93 -9.94 -12.24 4.58
N SER A 94 -11.13 -12.16 3.99
CA SER A 94 -12.10 -13.28 3.91
C SER A 94 -12.10 -13.99 2.56
N GLN A 95 -11.60 -13.34 1.51
CA GLN A 95 -11.68 -13.86 0.15
C GLN A 95 -10.32 -14.34 -0.38
N ARG A 96 -10.39 -15.23 -1.37
CA ARG A 96 -9.22 -15.58 -2.18
C ARG A 96 -9.02 -14.55 -3.27
N VAL A 97 -7.81 -14.47 -3.80
CA VAL A 97 -7.53 -13.65 -4.97
C VAL A 97 -8.34 -14.17 -6.16
N PHE A 98 -9.27 -13.36 -6.61
CA PHE A 98 -10.24 -13.72 -7.65
C PHE A 98 -9.96 -13.07 -9.01
N PRO A 99 -9.48 -11.80 -9.09
CA PRO A 99 -9.30 -11.12 -10.38
C PRO A 99 -8.36 -11.89 -11.28
N TRP A 100 -8.74 -12.05 -12.57
CA TRP A 100 -7.99 -12.84 -13.55
C TRP A 100 -6.52 -12.41 -13.63
N ASP A 101 -6.26 -11.12 -13.89
CA ASP A 101 -4.89 -10.59 -13.99
C ASP A 101 -4.11 -10.75 -12.68
N ALA A 102 -4.81 -10.69 -11.55
CA ALA A 102 -4.19 -10.88 -10.25
C ALA A 102 -3.64 -12.30 -10.11
N PHE A 103 -4.49 -13.32 -10.24
CA PHE A 103 -4.06 -14.69 -9.98
C PHE A 103 -3.23 -15.29 -11.12
N THR A 104 -3.37 -14.80 -12.36
CA THR A 104 -2.58 -15.31 -13.51
C THR A 104 -1.22 -14.61 -13.66
N THR A 105 -1.05 -13.42 -13.11
CA THR A 105 0.16 -12.60 -13.34
C THR A 105 0.82 -12.21 -12.02
N TRP A 106 0.24 -11.22 -11.32
CA TRP A 106 0.89 -10.58 -10.17
C TRP A 106 1.03 -11.51 -8.97
N MET A 107 -0.08 -12.14 -8.58
CA MET A 107 -0.13 -13.00 -7.41
C MET A 107 0.45 -14.37 -7.70
N PHE A 108 0.36 -14.87 -8.95
CA PHE A 108 1.00 -16.10 -9.34
C PHE A 108 2.52 -16.02 -9.20
N ARG A 109 3.13 -14.93 -9.73
CA ARG A 109 4.57 -14.68 -9.58
C ARG A 109 4.94 -14.57 -8.10
N ALA A 110 4.19 -13.79 -7.32
CA ALA A 110 4.43 -13.64 -5.90
C ALA A 110 4.34 -14.97 -5.15
N LYS A 111 3.33 -15.78 -5.47
CA LYS A 111 3.16 -17.12 -4.88
C LYS A 111 4.31 -18.04 -5.21
N ALA A 112 4.76 -18.07 -6.47
CA ALA A 112 5.91 -18.86 -6.85
C ALA A 112 7.16 -18.44 -6.05
N TRP A 113 7.41 -17.14 -5.94
CA TRP A 113 8.54 -16.63 -5.17
C TRP A 113 8.50 -17.00 -3.68
N VAL A 114 7.33 -16.90 -3.04
CA VAL A 114 7.18 -17.29 -1.63
C VAL A 114 7.32 -18.78 -1.43
N THR A 115 6.76 -19.59 -2.33
CA THR A 115 6.81 -21.06 -2.21
C THR A 115 8.19 -21.64 -2.53
N THR A 116 8.93 -21.04 -3.45
CA THR A 116 10.33 -21.39 -3.74
C THR A 116 11.31 -20.72 -2.79
N ASN A 117 10.84 -19.73 -2.03
CA ASN A 117 11.64 -18.84 -1.19
C ASN A 117 12.75 -18.10 -1.94
N GLN A 118 12.55 -17.85 -3.23
CA GLN A 118 13.49 -17.17 -4.13
C GLN A 118 12.73 -16.33 -5.16
N ALA A 119 13.33 -15.21 -5.59
CA ALA A 119 12.83 -14.41 -6.70
C ALA A 119 13.21 -15.08 -8.03
N VAL A 120 12.46 -16.12 -8.42
CA VAL A 120 12.69 -16.85 -9.65
C VAL A 120 12.22 -16.07 -10.87
N ASP A 121 12.94 -16.23 -11.97
CA ASP A 121 12.59 -15.63 -13.24
C ASP A 121 11.42 -16.36 -13.90
N PHE A 122 10.67 -15.60 -14.68
CA PHE A 122 9.57 -16.10 -15.49
C PHE A 122 9.84 -15.83 -16.95
N SER A 123 9.67 -16.87 -17.77
CA SER A 123 9.77 -16.78 -19.22
C SER A 123 8.40 -16.61 -19.88
N THR A 124 8.41 -16.15 -21.12
CA THR A 124 7.22 -16.24 -21.97
C THR A 124 6.87 -17.69 -22.28
N PHE A 125 5.63 -17.94 -22.69
CA PHE A 125 5.19 -19.30 -23.01
C PHE A 125 6.05 -19.96 -24.11
N ASN A 126 6.43 -19.20 -25.13
CA ASN A 126 7.27 -19.72 -26.23
C ASN A 126 8.69 -20.09 -25.76
N GLU A 127 9.29 -19.25 -24.91
CA GLU A 127 10.61 -19.53 -24.32
C GLU A 127 10.55 -20.77 -23.42
N TRP A 128 9.47 -20.90 -22.63
CA TRP A 128 9.25 -22.05 -21.78
C TRP A 128 9.08 -23.35 -22.57
N LEU A 129 8.34 -23.32 -23.69
CA LEU A 129 8.19 -24.50 -24.58
C LEU A 129 9.53 -24.98 -25.12
N VAL A 130 10.45 -24.07 -25.40
CA VAL A 130 11.79 -24.40 -25.89
C VAL A 130 12.70 -24.91 -24.78
N SER A 131 12.66 -24.25 -23.60
CA SER A 131 13.53 -24.60 -22.46
C SER A 131 13.07 -25.86 -21.72
N GLY A 132 11.76 -26.13 -21.69
CA GLY A 132 11.15 -27.24 -20.96
C GLY A 132 11.26 -27.13 -19.44
N SER A 133 11.70 -25.99 -18.91
CA SER A 133 11.97 -25.80 -17.47
C SER A 133 11.59 -24.41 -16.96
N GLY A 134 11.47 -24.26 -15.64
CA GLY A 134 11.17 -22.98 -15.00
C GLY A 134 9.69 -22.65 -14.94
N PHE A 135 9.39 -21.39 -14.70
CA PHE A 135 8.03 -20.86 -14.59
C PHE A 135 7.70 -20.00 -15.82
N THR A 136 6.46 -20.09 -16.26
CA THR A 136 5.92 -19.23 -17.32
C THR A 136 4.65 -18.54 -16.86
N LEU A 137 4.39 -17.36 -17.40
CA LEU A 137 3.12 -16.66 -17.26
C LEU A 137 2.85 -15.81 -18.50
N PRO A 138 1.57 -15.53 -18.81
CA PRO A 138 1.17 -14.82 -20.04
C PRO A 138 1.84 -13.44 -20.20
N ALA A 139 2.10 -12.76 -19.10
CA ALA A 139 2.66 -11.42 -19.06
C ALA A 139 4.01 -11.38 -18.31
N ALA A 140 4.95 -12.26 -18.69
CA ALA A 140 6.26 -12.35 -18.06
C ALA A 140 7.03 -11.01 -18.07
N HIS A 141 6.82 -10.17 -19.09
CA HIS A 141 7.43 -8.85 -19.26
C HIS A 141 6.81 -7.73 -18.39
N TYR A 142 5.71 -8.00 -17.69
CA TYR A 142 5.09 -6.99 -16.82
C TYR A 142 5.99 -6.67 -15.62
N PRO A 143 5.92 -5.41 -15.12
CA PRO A 143 6.70 -4.99 -13.96
C PRO A 143 6.54 -5.93 -12.78
N ILE A 144 7.66 -6.27 -12.15
CA ILE A 144 7.67 -7.23 -11.02
C ILE A 144 7.30 -6.59 -9.68
N SER A 145 7.17 -5.27 -9.62
CA SER A 145 7.00 -4.49 -8.40
C SER A 145 5.79 -4.92 -7.56
N LEU A 146 4.64 -5.18 -8.20
CA LEU A 146 3.44 -5.61 -7.49
C LEU A 146 3.61 -7.01 -6.91
N SER A 147 4.22 -7.92 -7.68
CA SER A 147 4.54 -9.26 -7.21
C SER A 147 5.50 -9.24 -6.03
N ALA A 148 6.51 -8.36 -6.06
CA ALA A 148 7.48 -8.22 -4.96
C ALA A 148 6.80 -7.74 -3.67
N VAL A 149 5.90 -6.77 -3.76
CA VAL A 149 5.17 -6.25 -2.60
C VAL A 149 4.20 -7.29 -2.04
N ALA A 150 3.50 -8.05 -2.89
CA ALA A 150 2.64 -9.15 -2.47
C ALA A 150 3.44 -10.29 -1.82
N ALA A 151 4.59 -10.65 -2.42
CA ALA A 151 5.48 -11.66 -1.88
C ALA A 151 6.04 -11.26 -0.51
N PHE A 152 6.44 -10.00 -0.35
CA PHE A 152 6.86 -9.44 0.93
C PHE A 152 5.78 -9.60 2.00
N ALA A 153 4.55 -9.17 1.72
CA ALA A 153 3.45 -9.24 2.67
C ALA A 153 3.14 -10.69 3.10
N ALA A 154 3.14 -11.63 2.14
CA ALA A 154 2.94 -13.04 2.42
C ALA A 154 4.11 -13.66 3.20
N ALA A 155 5.35 -13.36 2.82
CA ALA A 155 6.55 -13.92 3.48
C ALA A 155 6.69 -13.44 4.93
N VAL A 156 6.37 -12.17 5.22
CA VAL A 156 6.34 -11.62 6.59
C VAL A 156 5.32 -12.35 7.45
N SER A 157 4.23 -12.83 6.85
CA SER A 157 3.17 -13.58 7.55
C SER A 157 3.49 -15.07 7.72
N GLY A 158 4.67 -15.52 7.30
CA GLY A 158 5.14 -16.90 7.49
C GLY A 158 4.90 -17.84 6.32
N GLY A 159 4.38 -17.34 5.18
CA GLY A 159 4.17 -18.14 3.98
C GLY A 159 3.07 -17.58 3.08
N TRP A 160 2.78 -18.27 1.98
CA TRP A 160 1.75 -17.81 1.06
C TRP A 160 0.34 -17.90 1.65
N SER A 161 -0.35 -16.80 1.61
CA SER A 161 -1.78 -16.68 1.84
C SER A 161 -2.32 -15.58 0.93
N ASP A 162 -3.40 -15.87 0.21
CA ASP A 162 -4.06 -14.89 -0.65
C ASP A 162 -4.50 -13.65 0.14
N GLN A 163 -4.93 -13.86 1.39
CA GLN A 163 -5.36 -12.81 2.31
C GLN A 163 -4.22 -11.87 2.66
N THR A 164 -3.08 -12.42 3.09
CA THR A 164 -1.92 -11.58 3.47
C THR A 164 -1.26 -10.93 2.26
N ALA A 165 -1.22 -11.62 1.12
CA ALA A 165 -0.72 -11.07 -0.14
C ALA A 165 -1.55 -9.88 -0.65
N SER A 166 -2.83 -9.77 -0.29
CA SER A 166 -3.73 -8.69 -0.69
C SER A 166 -3.66 -7.43 0.20
N ILE A 167 -3.08 -7.51 1.40
CA ILE A 167 -2.97 -6.38 2.35
C ILE A 167 -2.37 -5.11 1.71
N PRO A 168 -1.35 -5.17 0.84
CA PRO A 168 -0.81 -3.97 0.18
C PRO A 168 -1.84 -3.15 -0.59
N TRP A 169 -2.87 -3.76 -1.16
CA TRP A 169 -3.94 -3.03 -1.87
C TRP A 169 -4.81 -2.18 -0.94
N PHE A 170 -5.15 -2.73 0.22
CA PHE A 170 -5.81 -1.96 1.28
C PHE A 170 -4.93 -0.79 1.75
N THR A 171 -3.64 -1.04 1.94
CA THR A 171 -2.73 0.00 2.44
C THR A 171 -2.48 1.11 1.40
N VAL A 172 -2.42 0.80 0.09
CA VAL A 172 -2.30 1.82 -0.96
C VAL A 172 -3.55 2.70 -1.04
N MET A 173 -4.73 2.12 -0.86
CA MET A 173 -5.99 2.87 -0.80
C MET A 173 -6.00 3.84 0.38
N THR A 174 -5.58 3.36 1.55
CA THR A 174 -5.47 4.18 2.76
C THR A 174 -4.44 5.32 2.58
N ALA A 175 -3.28 5.02 2.01
CA ALA A 175 -2.25 6.03 1.72
C ALA A 175 -2.75 7.09 0.74
N SER A 176 -3.47 6.68 -0.31
CA SER A 176 -4.08 7.62 -1.28
C SER A 176 -5.13 8.51 -0.62
N ALA A 177 -5.94 7.98 0.30
CA ALA A 177 -6.89 8.77 1.08
C ALA A 177 -6.22 9.80 1.97
N LEU A 178 -5.08 9.46 2.60
CA LEU A 178 -4.29 10.40 3.39
C LEU A 178 -3.70 11.53 2.52
N ILE A 179 -3.19 11.20 1.34
CA ILE A 179 -2.68 12.20 0.39
C ILE A 179 -3.82 13.13 -0.04
N MET A 180 -4.97 12.58 -0.43
CA MET A 180 -6.13 13.39 -0.82
C MET A 180 -6.59 14.32 0.30
N ALA A 181 -6.72 13.82 1.53
CA ALA A 181 -7.05 14.64 2.69
C ALA A 181 -6.03 15.78 2.89
N GLY A 182 -4.74 15.46 2.76
CA GLY A 182 -3.67 16.44 2.87
C GLY A 182 -3.72 17.52 1.78
N LEU A 183 -3.97 17.13 0.53
CA LEU A 183 -4.12 18.07 -0.60
C LEU A 183 -5.34 18.98 -0.41
N CYS A 184 -6.49 18.41 -0.06
CA CYS A 184 -7.69 19.20 0.24
C CYS A 184 -7.43 20.21 1.35
N ARG A 185 -6.71 19.81 2.40
CA ARG A 185 -6.37 20.72 3.49
C ARG A 185 -5.43 21.86 3.07
N LEU A 186 -4.50 21.59 2.14
CA LEU A 186 -3.60 22.62 1.61
C LEU A 186 -4.34 23.60 0.70
N GLN A 187 -5.22 23.08 -0.16
CA GLN A 187 -5.96 23.90 -1.13
C GLN A 187 -7.08 24.74 -0.47
N THR A 188 -7.65 24.22 0.61
CA THR A 188 -8.78 24.86 1.28
C THR A 188 -8.54 24.98 2.79
N PRO A 189 -7.52 25.75 3.22
CA PRO A 189 -7.13 25.83 4.64
C PRO A 189 -8.22 26.42 5.56
N LYS A 190 -9.14 27.20 5.00
CA LYS A 190 -10.27 27.81 5.72
C LYS A 190 -11.46 26.87 5.92
N HIS A 191 -11.47 25.72 5.22
CA HIS A 191 -12.58 24.76 5.24
C HIS A 191 -12.11 23.41 5.83
N PRO A 192 -12.14 23.24 7.15
CA PRO A 192 -11.64 22.03 7.83
C PRO A 192 -12.34 20.74 7.40
N VAL A 193 -13.55 20.86 6.85
CA VAL A 193 -14.36 19.76 6.34
C VAL A 193 -13.81 19.18 5.03
N ALA A 194 -13.11 19.97 4.24
CA ALA A 194 -12.66 19.56 2.92
C ALA A 194 -11.72 18.34 2.95
N ALA A 195 -10.88 18.23 3.97
CA ALA A 195 -9.94 17.12 4.09
C ALA A 195 -10.64 15.75 4.28
N PRO A 196 -11.48 15.54 5.32
CA PRO A 196 -12.16 14.27 5.48
C PRO A 196 -13.19 14.01 4.35
N PHE A 197 -13.83 15.04 3.82
CA PHE A 197 -14.77 14.90 2.71
C PHE A 197 -14.07 14.44 1.43
N GLY A 198 -12.93 15.05 1.07
CA GLY A 198 -12.14 14.61 -0.10
C GLY A 198 -11.63 13.18 0.02
N ALA A 199 -11.14 12.78 1.20
CA ALA A 199 -10.74 11.39 1.46
C ALA A 199 -11.94 10.44 1.33
N MET A 200 -13.10 10.80 1.87
CA MET A 200 -14.33 10.03 1.77
C MET A 200 -14.75 9.83 0.30
N LEU A 201 -14.78 10.91 -0.48
CA LEU A 201 -15.10 10.83 -1.91
C LEU A 201 -14.15 9.91 -2.67
N LEU A 202 -12.85 9.96 -2.35
CA LEU A 202 -11.87 9.08 -3.00
C LEU A 202 -12.15 7.61 -2.67
N VAL A 203 -12.25 7.25 -1.39
CA VAL A 203 -12.38 5.83 -1.00
C VAL A 203 -13.72 5.23 -1.43
N THR A 204 -14.77 6.05 -1.53
CA THR A 204 -16.10 5.61 -1.97
C THR A 204 -16.30 5.70 -3.49
N ALA A 205 -15.35 6.26 -4.24
CA ALA A 205 -15.43 6.31 -5.70
C ALA A 205 -15.54 4.88 -6.26
N PRO A 206 -16.51 4.57 -7.14
CA PRO A 206 -16.77 3.20 -7.59
C PRO A 206 -15.54 2.49 -8.14
N LEU A 207 -14.73 3.16 -8.94
CA LEU A 207 -13.51 2.59 -9.49
C LEU A 207 -12.48 2.25 -8.38
N VAL A 208 -12.27 3.16 -7.43
CA VAL A 208 -11.35 2.94 -6.31
C VAL A 208 -11.84 1.82 -5.41
N HIS A 209 -13.14 1.77 -5.17
CA HIS A 209 -13.78 0.69 -4.42
C HIS A 209 -13.49 -0.67 -5.06
N TRP A 210 -13.81 -0.84 -6.34
CA TRP A 210 -13.61 -2.13 -7.02
C TRP A 210 -12.15 -2.58 -6.98
N HIS A 211 -11.21 -1.68 -7.24
CA HIS A 211 -9.79 -2.01 -7.18
C HIS A 211 -9.24 -2.20 -5.75
N GLY A 212 -9.92 -1.68 -4.76
CA GLY A 212 -9.61 -1.96 -3.35
C GLY A 212 -10.15 -3.30 -2.86
N VAL A 213 -11.37 -3.66 -3.30
CA VAL A 213 -12.04 -4.93 -2.94
C VAL A 213 -11.47 -6.11 -3.73
N LEU A 214 -11.17 -5.91 -5.02
CA LEU A 214 -10.57 -6.90 -5.90
C LEU A 214 -9.04 -6.72 -5.88
N ALA A 215 -8.42 -7.06 -4.76
CA ALA A 215 -6.98 -6.94 -4.61
C ALA A 215 -6.22 -7.74 -5.69
N GLY A 216 -5.15 -7.13 -6.22
CA GLY A 216 -4.30 -7.74 -7.24
C GLY A 216 -4.26 -7.00 -8.57
N TYR A 217 -5.16 -6.04 -8.82
CA TYR A 217 -5.06 -5.15 -9.98
C TYR A 217 -4.02 -4.04 -9.78
N ALA A 218 -3.35 -3.66 -10.87
CA ALA A 218 -2.34 -2.60 -10.85
C ALA A 218 -2.92 -1.19 -10.74
N ASP A 219 -4.18 -0.99 -11.13
CA ASP A 219 -4.79 0.32 -11.36
C ASP A 219 -4.80 1.22 -10.14
N ILE A 220 -5.05 0.68 -8.95
CA ILE A 220 -5.02 1.46 -7.71
C ILE A 220 -3.61 1.99 -7.39
N TRP A 221 -2.57 1.25 -7.78
CA TRP A 221 -1.17 1.67 -7.63
C TRP A 221 -0.83 2.77 -8.62
N VAL A 222 -1.27 2.62 -9.88
CA VAL A 222 -1.10 3.64 -10.92
C VAL A 222 -1.84 4.91 -10.53
N MET A 223 -3.08 4.80 -10.04
CA MET A 223 -3.85 5.94 -9.55
C MET A 223 -3.10 6.67 -8.42
N GLY A 224 -2.62 5.94 -7.41
CA GLY A 224 -1.94 6.52 -6.25
C GLY A 224 -0.63 7.22 -6.65
N THR A 225 0.21 6.57 -7.46
CA THR A 225 1.48 7.13 -7.92
C THR A 225 1.31 8.31 -8.88
N SER A 226 0.35 8.23 -9.81
CA SER A 226 0.02 9.33 -10.72
C SER A 226 -0.54 10.53 -9.98
N GLY A 227 -1.41 10.29 -8.98
CA GLY A 227 -1.95 11.34 -8.12
C GLY A 227 -0.85 12.11 -7.38
N MET A 228 0.21 11.43 -6.94
CA MET A 228 1.39 12.08 -6.34
C MET A 228 2.13 12.95 -7.37
N GLY A 229 2.37 12.42 -8.59
CA GLY A 229 3.04 13.17 -9.65
C GLY A 229 2.27 14.45 -10.02
N LEU A 230 0.94 14.38 -10.14
CA LEU A 230 0.09 15.54 -10.42
C LEU A 230 0.05 16.55 -9.26
N ALA A 231 0.24 16.09 -8.04
CA ALA A 231 0.31 16.97 -6.88
C ALA A 231 1.64 17.76 -6.78
N GLY A 232 2.59 17.49 -7.66
CA GLY A 232 3.90 18.15 -7.68
C GLY A 232 4.80 17.75 -6.52
N ILE A 233 4.65 16.50 -6.08
CA ILE A 233 5.37 15.92 -4.95
C ILE A 233 6.46 14.97 -5.45
#